data_b0341705bfa2dfb5d905376c4a484169
#
_entry.id   b0341705bfa2dfb5d905376c4a484169
#
_cell.length_a   1.000
_cell.length_b   1.000
_cell.length_c   1.000
_cell.angle_alpha   90.00
_cell.angle_beta   90.00
_cell.angle_gamma   90.00
#
_symmetry.space_group_name_H-M   'P 1'
#
loop_
_entity.id
_entity.type
_entity.pdbx_description
1 polymer ?
#
loop_
_entity_poly.entity_id
_entity_poly.type
_entity_poly.pdbx_seq_one_letter_code
_entity_poly.pdbx_strand_id
1 'polypeptide(L)'
;ICEGEGREDDIELMKDLCNAIYDGSMCGLGTSLPNPVLSTLQYFEDEYLAHIKDKNCPAKVCKPLFDYEVVTDNCKKCGLCFRNCPSDAVIWKKKEVAVIIQDKCVKCGICKEVCKFDAVE
;
A
#
# COMPACT_ATOMS: atom_id res chain seq x y z
N ILE A 1 -10.05 5.22 1.26
CA ILE A 1 -8.66 5.68 1.21
C ILE A 1 -7.74 4.54 0.77
N CYS A 2 -7.75 3.39 1.45
CA CYS A 2 -6.88 2.25 1.13
C CYS A 2 -7.13 1.60 -0.25
N GLU A 3 -8.33 1.79 -0.81
CA GLU A 3 -8.70 1.32 -2.15
C GLU A 3 -8.36 2.34 -3.27
N GLY A 4 -7.73 3.46 -2.92
CA GLY A 4 -7.39 4.51 -3.87
C GLY A 4 -8.50 5.50 -4.20
N GLU A 5 -9.68 5.37 -3.59
CA GLU A 5 -10.84 6.24 -3.84
C GLU A 5 -10.92 7.43 -2.88
N GLY A 6 -9.98 7.54 -1.94
CA GLY A 6 -9.93 8.62 -0.96
C GLY A 6 -9.82 10.01 -1.60
N ARG A 7 -10.47 11.00 -1.00
CA ARG A 7 -10.50 12.41 -1.38
C ARG A 7 -9.92 13.27 -0.27
N GLU A 8 -9.48 14.48 -0.59
CA GLU A 8 -8.91 15.40 0.40
C GLU A 8 -9.92 15.78 1.49
N ASP A 9 -11.19 15.90 1.13
CA ASP A 9 -12.27 16.24 2.08
C ASP A 9 -12.57 15.12 3.08
N ASP A 10 -12.14 13.88 2.81
CA ASP A 10 -12.43 12.73 3.68
C ASP A 10 -11.73 12.85 5.05
N ILE A 11 -10.59 13.54 5.13
CA ILE A 11 -9.89 13.78 6.40
C ILE A 11 -10.71 14.68 7.30
N GLU A 12 -11.25 15.75 6.73
CA GLU A 12 -12.08 16.70 7.46
C GLU A 12 -13.40 16.05 7.88
N LEU A 13 -14.04 15.32 6.97
CA LEU A 13 -15.23 14.54 7.24
C LEU A 13 -15.03 13.52 8.39
N MET A 14 -13.89 12.84 8.42
CA MET A 14 -13.56 11.91 9.52
C MET A 14 -13.42 12.65 10.86
N LYS A 15 -12.78 13.82 10.89
CA LYS A 15 -12.65 14.66 12.09
C LYS A 15 -14.03 15.12 12.58
N ASP A 16 -14.88 15.59 11.68
CA ASP A 16 -16.24 16.05 12.01
C ASP A 16 -17.11 14.90 12.53
N LEU A 17 -17.03 13.74 11.89
CA LEU A 17 -17.75 12.56 12.36
C LEU A 17 -17.27 12.11 13.74
N CYS A 18 -15.98 12.13 14.01
CA CYS A 18 -15.40 11.82 15.31
C CYS A 18 -15.90 12.79 16.40
N ASN A 19 -15.98 14.09 16.10
CA ASN A 19 -16.51 15.09 17.02
C ASN A 19 -18.01 14.86 17.27
N ALA A 20 -18.78 14.59 16.24
CA ALA A 20 -20.20 14.29 16.38
C ALA A 20 -20.47 13.03 17.23
N ILE A 21 -19.64 11.99 17.09
CA ILE A 21 -19.69 10.78 17.92
C ILE A 21 -19.36 11.12 19.38
N TYR A 22 -18.32 11.91 19.61
CA TYR A 22 -17.90 12.33 20.94
C TYR A 22 -19.04 13.08 21.66
N ASP A 23 -19.60 14.09 21.00
CA ASP A 23 -20.66 14.97 21.58
C ASP A 23 -22.00 14.23 21.75
N GLY A 24 -22.33 13.32 20.84
CA GLY A 24 -23.57 12.54 20.88
C GLY A 24 -23.55 11.34 21.81
N SER A 25 -22.39 10.96 22.35
CA SER A 25 -22.24 9.75 23.16
C SER A 25 -22.64 9.96 24.62
N MET A 26 -23.48 9.07 25.15
CA MET A 26 -23.96 9.12 26.54
C MET A 26 -23.07 8.33 27.51
N CYS A 27 -22.03 7.70 27.09
CA CYS A 27 -21.18 6.88 27.99
C CYS A 27 -19.68 6.96 27.57
N GLY A 28 -18.81 6.62 28.52
CA GLY A 28 -17.36 6.67 28.31
C GLY A 28 -16.83 5.78 27.18
N LEU A 29 -17.53 4.69 26.86
CA LEU A 29 -17.17 3.85 25.73
C LEU A 29 -17.39 4.59 24.39
N GLY A 30 -18.55 5.23 24.24
CA GLY A 30 -18.85 6.00 23.03
C GLY A 30 -17.94 7.20 22.86
N THR A 31 -17.68 7.98 23.92
CA THR A 31 -16.77 9.14 23.87
C THR A 31 -15.30 8.75 23.60
N SER A 32 -14.89 7.53 23.93
CA SER A 32 -13.52 7.06 23.62
C SER A 32 -13.36 6.44 22.23
N LEU A 33 -14.46 6.10 21.56
CA LEU A 33 -14.45 5.41 20.26
C LEU A 33 -13.73 6.21 19.15
N PRO A 34 -13.79 7.53 19.07
CA PRO A 34 -13.06 8.31 18.08
C PRO A 34 -11.54 8.37 18.30
N ASN A 35 -11.04 8.08 19.51
CA ASN A 35 -9.63 8.29 19.85
C ASN A 35 -8.64 7.58 18.93
N PRO A 36 -8.82 6.31 18.52
CA PRO A 36 -7.91 5.66 17.58
C PRO A 36 -7.82 6.35 16.23
N VAL A 37 -8.95 6.84 15.72
CA VAL A 37 -9.00 7.55 14.43
C VAL A 37 -8.33 8.92 14.56
N LEU A 38 -8.67 9.69 15.58
CA LEU A 38 -8.08 11.01 15.80
C LEU A 38 -6.58 10.94 16.06
N SER A 39 -6.11 9.95 16.83
CA SER A 39 -4.68 9.78 17.09
C SER A 39 -3.92 9.39 15.82
N THR A 40 -4.46 8.49 15.00
CA THR A 40 -3.81 8.12 13.74
C THR A 40 -3.78 9.31 12.76
N LEU A 41 -4.84 10.10 12.68
CA LEU A 41 -4.84 11.33 11.89
C LEU A 41 -3.85 12.37 12.40
N GLN A 42 -3.64 12.45 13.72
CA GLN A 42 -2.70 13.39 14.31
C GLN A 42 -1.22 13.01 14.06
N TYR A 43 -0.89 11.72 14.18
CA TYR A 43 0.50 11.26 14.15
C TYR A 43 0.95 10.75 12.77
N PHE A 44 0.02 10.39 11.91
CA PHE A 44 0.28 9.80 10.59
C PHE A 44 -0.47 10.52 9.46
N GLU A 45 -0.71 11.81 9.61
CA GLU A 45 -1.43 12.61 8.59
C GLU A 45 -0.73 12.53 7.22
N ASP A 46 0.60 12.51 7.21
CA ASP A 46 1.39 12.40 5.98
C ASP A 46 1.10 11.09 5.23
N GLU A 47 0.90 9.99 5.95
CA GLU A 47 0.55 8.71 5.33
C GLU A 47 -0.86 8.75 4.72
N TYR A 48 -1.83 9.38 5.40
CA TYR A 48 -3.17 9.59 4.85
C TYR A 48 -3.11 10.43 3.57
N LEU A 49 -2.33 11.51 3.59
CA LEU A 49 -2.15 12.38 2.43
C LEU A 49 -1.47 11.66 1.27
N ALA A 50 -0.46 10.84 1.52
CA ALA A 50 0.18 10.01 0.51
C ALA A 50 -0.82 9.05 -0.16
N HIS A 51 -1.71 8.42 0.63
CA HIS A 51 -2.75 7.56 0.08
C HIS A 51 -3.80 8.32 -0.73
N ILE A 52 -4.14 9.55 -0.31
CA ILE A 52 -5.20 10.36 -0.93
C ILE A 52 -4.66 11.10 -2.17
N LYS A 53 -3.56 11.83 -2.03
CA LYS A 53 -3.00 12.71 -3.08
C LYS A 53 -2.14 11.96 -4.06
N ASP A 54 -1.18 11.19 -3.54
CA ASP A 54 -0.18 10.53 -4.37
C ASP A 54 -0.62 9.14 -4.83
N LYS A 55 -1.77 8.66 -4.30
CA LYS A 55 -2.28 7.29 -4.54
C LYS A 55 -1.19 6.24 -4.32
N ASN A 56 -0.36 6.47 -3.32
CA ASN A 56 0.79 5.64 -2.96
C ASN A 56 0.68 5.19 -1.50
N CYS A 57 0.96 3.91 -1.25
CA CYS A 57 1.07 3.36 0.10
C CYS A 57 2.54 3.24 0.49
N PRO A 58 3.08 4.11 1.37
CA PRO A 58 4.50 4.05 1.78
C PRO A 58 4.88 2.71 2.41
N ALA A 59 3.97 2.10 3.15
CA ALA A 59 4.17 0.80 3.79
C ALA A 59 4.02 -0.40 2.83
N LYS A 60 3.58 -0.17 1.57
CA LYS A 60 3.31 -1.22 0.56
C LYS A 60 2.39 -2.34 1.07
N VAL A 61 1.35 -1.97 1.82
CA VAL A 61 0.32 -2.89 2.35
C VAL A 61 -0.99 -2.79 1.56
N CYS A 62 -1.38 -1.57 1.18
CA CYS A 62 -2.60 -1.31 0.44
C CYS A 62 -2.39 -1.66 -1.04
N LYS A 63 -2.78 -2.88 -1.44
CA LYS A 63 -2.52 -3.43 -2.78
C LYS A 63 -2.91 -2.52 -3.95
N PRO A 64 -4.01 -1.75 -3.94
CA PRO A 64 -4.34 -0.84 -5.03
C PRO A 64 -3.37 0.35 -5.17
N LEU A 65 -2.57 0.65 -4.14
CA LEU A 65 -1.77 1.86 -4.03
C LEU A 65 -0.25 1.63 -4.14
N PHE A 66 0.19 0.50 -4.65
CA PHE A 66 1.60 0.28 -4.98
C PHE A 66 1.74 -0.78 -6.06
N ASP A 67 2.84 -0.76 -6.77
CA ASP A 67 3.21 -1.74 -7.76
C ASP A 67 4.60 -2.32 -7.45
N TYR A 68 4.82 -3.58 -7.83
CA TYR A 68 6.16 -4.14 -7.79
C TYR A 68 6.86 -3.91 -9.12
N GLU A 69 8.06 -3.36 -9.05
CA GLU A 69 8.91 -3.14 -10.23
C GLU A 69 10.27 -3.81 -10.08
N VAL A 70 10.91 -4.11 -11.22
CA VAL A 70 12.25 -4.67 -11.22
C VAL A 70 13.26 -3.60 -11.56
N VAL A 71 14.11 -3.26 -10.58
CA VAL A 71 15.23 -2.33 -10.78
C VAL A 71 16.27 -2.98 -11.68
N THR A 72 16.48 -2.42 -12.86
CA THR A 72 17.33 -2.96 -13.91
C THR A 72 18.79 -3.10 -13.47
N ASP A 73 19.30 -2.13 -12.71
CA ASP A 73 20.71 -2.06 -12.28
C ASP A 73 21.05 -3.16 -11.26
N ASN A 74 20.12 -3.49 -10.39
CA ASN A 74 20.30 -4.53 -9.38
C ASN A 74 20.01 -5.94 -9.92
N CYS A 75 19.26 -6.03 -11.01
CA CYS A 75 18.79 -7.30 -11.55
C CYS A 75 19.92 -8.12 -12.21
N LYS A 76 20.25 -9.27 -11.63
CA LYS A 76 21.26 -10.22 -12.19
C LYS A 76 20.66 -11.19 -13.22
N LYS A 77 19.41 -10.97 -13.63
CA LYS A 77 18.76 -11.75 -14.71
C LYS A 77 18.69 -13.26 -14.42
N CYS A 78 18.59 -13.61 -13.14
CA CYS A 78 18.64 -15.02 -12.69
C CYS A 78 17.33 -15.78 -12.87
N GLY A 79 16.18 -15.08 -13.07
CA GLY A 79 14.87 -15.67 -13.29
C GLY A 79 14.21 -16.30 -12.05
N LEU A 80 14.72 -16.05 -10.84
CA LEU A 80 14.11 -16.59 -9.60
C LEU A 80 12.70 -16.04 -9.38
N CYS A 81 12.49 -14.75 -9.60
CA CYS A 81 11.17 -14.11 -9.50
C CYS A 81 10.15 -14.74 -10.46
N PHE A 82 10.57 -15.08 -11.68
CA PHE A 82 9.73 -15.77 -12.66
C PHE A 82 9.30 -17.17 -12.19
N ARG A 83 10.26 -17.96 -11.68
CA ARG A 83 10.00 -19.36 -11.28
C ARG A 83 9.11 -19.49 -10.04
N ASN A 84 9.12 -18.48 -9.18
CA ASN A 84 8.38 -18.48 -7.92
C ASN A 84 7.10 -17.63 -7.97
N CYS A 85 6.75 -17.07 -9.12
CA CYS A 85 5.54 -16.27 -9.25
C CYS A 85 4.30 -17.16 -9.33
N PRO A 86 3.37 -17.10 -8.35
CA PRO A 86 2.20 -17.97 -8.33
C PRO A 86 1.12 -17.57 -9.35
N SER A 87 1.17 -16.33 -9.83
CA SER A 87 0.19 -15.77 -10.78
C SER A 87 0.71 -15.64 -12.20
N ASP A 88 1.93 -16.17 -12.49
CA ASP A 88 2.61 -16.04 -13.79
C ASP A 88 2.65 -14.58 -14.30
N ALA A 89 2.71 -13.62 -13.37
CA ALA A 89 2.76 -12.20 -13.69
C ALA A 89 4.14 -11.72 -14.10
N VAL A 90 5.18 -12.53 -13.95
CA VAL A 90 6.55 -12.16 -14.30
C VAL A 90 6.94 -12.73 -15.65
N ILE A 91 7.35 -11.87 -16.57
CA ILE A 91 7.97 -12.29 -17.84
C ILE A 91 9.46 -12.24 -17.67
N TRP A 92 10.14 -13.33 -18.03
CA TRP A 92 11.59 -13.40 -18.03
C TRP A 92 12.09 -14.18 -19.23
N LYS A 93 13.08 -13.62 -19.92
CA LYS A 93 13.84 -14.30 -20.96
C LYS A 93 15.31 -14.38 -20.54
N LYS A 94 15.98 -15.41 -21.01
CA LYS A 94 17.38 -15.64 -20.67
C LYS A 94 18.25 -14.43 -21.08
N LYS A 95 19.00 -13.87 -20.13
CA LYS A 95 19.83 -12.67 -20.27
C LYS A 95 19.07 -11.32 -20.33
N GLU A 96 17.75 -11.32 -20.19
CA GLU A 96 16.95 -10.10 -20.10
C GLU A 96 16.54 -9.81 -18.66
N VAL A 97 16.22 -8.56 -18.36
CA VAL A 97 15.65 -8.16 -17.07
C VAL A 97 14.22 -8.68 -17.00
N ALA A 98 13.83 -9.19 -15.83
CA ALA A 98 12.46 -9.62 -15.62
C ALA A 98 11.52 -8.41 -15.62
N VAL A 99 10.30 -8.58 -16.15
CA VAL A 99 9.27 -7.56 -16.17
C VAL A 99 8.04 -8.11 -15.46
N ILE A 100 7.44 -7.32 -14.58
CA ILE A 100 6.22 -7.69 -13.86
C ILE A 100 5.03 -7.08 -14.58
N ILE A 101 4.06 -7.94 -14.94
CA ILE A 101 2.80 -7.49 -15.55
C ILE A 101 1.84 -7.15 -14.39
N GLN A 102 1.55 -5.87 -14.21
CA GLN A 102 0.74 -5.39 -13.09
C GLN A 102 -0.68 -5.97 -13.11
N ASP A 103 -1.31 -6.08 -14.27
CA ASP A 103 -2.67 -6.62 -14.45
C ASP A 103 -2.81 -8.08 -13.96
N LYS A 104 -1.73 -8.86 -13.98
CA LYS A 104 -1.69 -10.24 -13.50
C LYS A 104 -1.13 -10.39 -12.10
N CYS A 105 -0.47 -9.34 -11.60
CA CYS A 105 0.21 -9.37 -10.34
C CYS A 105 -0.77 -9.31 -9.17
N VAL A 106 -0.80 -10.36 -8.35
CA VAL A 106 -1.61 -10.40 -7.11
C VAL A 106 -0.92 -9.70 -5.93
N LYS A 107 0.21 -9.06 -6.17
CA LYS A 107 0.98 -8.29 -5.17
C LYS A 107 1.28 -9.08 -3.89
N CYS A 108 1.68 -10.35 -4.05
CA CYS A 108 1.97 -11.27 -2.94
C CYS A 108 3.36 -11.06 -2.31
N GLY A 109 4.27 -10.34 -2.97
CA GLY A 109 5.61 -10.06 -2.45
C GLY A 109 6.66 -11.16 -2.63
N ILE A 110 6.30 -12.35 -3.08
CA ILE A 110 7.24 -13.50 -3.21
C ILE A 110 8.43 -13.15 -4.09
N CYS A 111 8.22 -12.40 -5.19
CA CYS A 111 9.29 -11.98 -6.09
C CYS A 111 10.34 -11.11 -5.40
N LYS A 112 9.95 -10.31 -4.42
CA LYS A 112 10.83 -9.50 -3.57
C LYS A 112 11.58 -10.39 -2.57
N GLU A 113 10.89 -11.29 -1.89
CA GLU A 113 11.50 -12.19 -0.90
C GLU A 113 12.56 -13.13 -1.49
N VAL A 114 12.31 -13.69 -2.68
CA VAL A 114 13.26 -14.60 -3.35
C VAL A 114 14.41 -13.88 -4.05
N CYS A 115 14.34 -12.56 -4.17
CA CYS A 115 15.36 -11.76 -4.82
C CYS A 115 16.55 -11.52 -3.90
N LYS A 116 17.65 -12.23 -4.11
CA LYS A 116 18.89 -12.07 -3.34
C LYS A 116 19.66 -10.78 -3.64
N PHE A 117 19.19 -9.98 -4.56
CA PHE A 117 19.89 -8.81 -5.09
C PHE A 117 19.09 -7.52 -4.85
N ASP A 118 18.01 -7.59 -4.07
CA ASP A 118 17.10 -6.47 -3.80
C ASP A 118 16.71 -5.68 -5.07
N ALA A 119 16.49 -6.45 -6.15
CA ALA A 119 16.14 -5.88 -7.45
C ALA A 119 14.63 -5.74 -7.65
N VAL A 120 13.80 -6.02 -6.67
CA VAL A 120 12.35 -5.87 -6.73
C VAL A 120 11.91 -4.92 -5.62
N GLU A 121 11.30 -3.84 -5.99
CA GLU A 121 10.79 -2.78 -5.11
C GLU A 121 9.27 -2.67 -5.17
#